data_0f1615b5c4de8793d182686e1a3ef543
#
_entry.id   0f1615b5c4de8793d182686e1a3ef543
#
_cell.length_a   1.000
_cell.length_b   1.000
_cell.length_c   1.000
_cell.angle_alpha   90.00
_cell.angle_beta   90.00
_cell.angle_gamma   90.00
#
_symmetry.space_group_name_H-M   'P 1'
#
loop_
_entity.id
_entity.type
_entity.pdbx_description
1 polymer ?
#
loop_
_entity_poly.entity_id
_entity_poly.type
_entity_poly.pdbx_seq_one_letter_code
_entity_poly.pdbx_strand_id
1 'polypeptide(L)'
;MPAAAPPQPVFYYDLGSPHCYVLAERIMADLPQLPEWEPVLAADLGLNEPEPDREAIERLAAERNMQPLRWPRPWPPDARTAALAATYAKHIGRAVAFSLACFRQTFAGGRDLGDESTVLIAAAACEMHPSAVLKGIGLRSVATGLEQACARARAAGVTSLPAIQIGDRTFAELEQAAAALDPTGARR
;
A
#
# COMPACT_ATOMS: atom_id res chain seq x y z
N MET A 1 26.54 20.35 15.50
CA MET A 1 26.09 19.82 14.21
C MET A 1 24.60 19.50 14.33
N PRO A 2 23.69 20.06 13.53
CA PRO A 2 22.31 19.59 13.54
C PRO A 2 22.31 18.10 13.14
N ALA A 3 21.57 17.27 13.87
CA ALA A 3 21.37 15.88 13.50
C ALA A 3 20.78 15.84 12.08
N ALA A 4 21.32 14.97 11.21
CA ALA A 4 20.77 14.78 9.88
C ALA A 4 19.29 14.41 10.04
N ALA A 5 18.43 14.98 9.20
CA ALA A 5 17.02 14.60 9.19
C ALA A 5 16.91 13.07 8.97
N PRO A 6 16.00 12.39 9.68
CA PRO A 6 15.82 10.97 9.49
C PRO A 6 15.48 10.69 8.00
N PRO A 7 15.93 9.55 7.46
CA PRO A 7 15.63 9.19 6.08
C PRO A 7 14.12 9.10 5.88
N GLN A 8 13.64 9.50 4.69
CA GLN A 8 12.23 9.43 4.36
C GLN A 8 11.72 7.98 4.50
N PRO A 9 10.62 7.74 5.22
CA PRO A 9 10.04 6.40 5.31
C PRO A 9 9.53 5.92 3.95
N VAL A 10 9.56 4.60 3.74
CA VAL A 10 8.95 3.96 2.57
C VAL A 10 7.89 2.98 3.04
N PHE A 11 6.67 3.11 2.53
CA PHE A 11 5.55 2.22 2.80
C PHE A 11 5.40 1.24 1.63
N TYR A 12 5.76 -0.02 1.87
CA TYR A 12 5.55 -1.13 0.94
C TYR A 12 4.19 -1.76 1.20
N TYR A 13 3.36 -1.87 0.16
CA TYR A 13 2.00 -2.39 0.27
C TYR A 13 1.57 -3.18 -0.97
N ASP A 14 0.72 -4.18 -0.74
CA ASP A 14 -0.01 -4.91 -1.78
C ASP A 14 -1.48 -4.49 -1.75
N LEU A 15 -2.04 -4.12 -2.89
CA LEU A 15 -3.42 -3.67 -3.01
C LEU A 15 -4.45 -4.79 -2.76
N GLY A 16 -4.01 -6.06 -2.83
CA GLY A 16 -4.81 -7.22 -2.48
C GLY A 16 -4.81 -7.57 -0.98
N SER A 17 -4.00 -6.88 -0.16
CA SER A 17 -3.87 -7.17 1.27
C SER A 17 -4.80 -6.31 2.13
N PRO A 18 -5.69 -6.93 2.93
CA PRO A 18 -6.56 -6.20 3.84
C PRO A 18 -5.78 -5.54 5.00
N HIS A 19 -4.66 -6.12 5.41
CA HIS A 19 -3.77 -5.50 6.41
C HIS A 19 -3.15 -4.20 5.86
N CYS A 20 -2.74 -4.21 4.59
CA CYS A 20 -2.26 -3.00 3.92
C CYS A 20 -3.35 -1.93 3.84
N TYR A 21 -4.61 -2.30 3.56
CA TYR A 21 -5.74 -1.37 3.56
C TYR A 21 -5.92 -0.68 4.91
N VAL A 22 -5.99 -1.46 5.99
CA VAL A 22 -6.22 -0.91 7.35
C VAL A 22 -5.09 0.01 7.79
N LEU A 23 -3.84 -0.28 7.39
CA LEU A 23 -2.69 0.58 7.69
C LEU A 23 -2.68 1.82 6.78
N ALA A 24 -2.99 1.66 5.50
CA ALA A 24 -3.00 2.74 4.52
C ALA A 24 -3.94 3.90 4.89
N GLU A 25 -5.10 3.62 5.49
CA GLU A 25 -6.06 4.64 5.93
C GLU A 25 -5.53 5.51 7.09
N ARG A 26 -4.47 5.09 7.78
CA ARG A 26 -3.91 5.77 8.95
C ARG A 26 -2.51 6.33 8.73
N ILE A 27 -1.72 5.73 7.87
CA ILE A 27 -0.28 5.98 7.80
C ILE A 27 0.07 7.45 7.56
N MET A 28 -0.74 8.17 6.78
CA MET A 28 -0.52 9.59 6.48
C MET A 28 -0.80 10.52 7.67
N ALA A 29 -1.62 10.08 8.63
CA ALA A 29 -1.97 10.86 9.82
C ALA A 29 -1.08 10.52 11.02
N ASP A 30 -0.67 9.26 11.13
CA ASP A 30 -0.05 8.72 12.34
C ASP A 30 1.49 8.67 12.26
N LEU A 31 2.08 8.73 11.06
CA LEU A 31 3.52 8.88 10.93
C LEU A 31 3.94 10.35 11.07
N PRO A 32 4.97 10.65 11.89
CA PRO A 32 5.52 12.00 12.01
C PRO A 32 6.11 12.58 10.73
N GLN A 33 6.50 11.70 9.78
CA GLN A 33 7.04 12.04 8.48
C GLN A 33 6.28 11.31 7.38
N LEU A 34 5.92 12.03 6.32
CA LEU A 34 5.17 11.45 5.18
C LEU A 34 6.00 10.37 4.47
N PRO A 35 5.47 9.14 4.34
CA PRO A 35 6.17 8.06 3.66
C PRO A 35 6.07 8.18 2.14
N GLU A 36 7.07 7.69 1.45
CA GLU A 36 6.96 7.33 0.05
C GLU A 36 6.12 6.05 -0.07
N TRP A 37 5.11 6.06 -0.93
CA TRP A 37 4.25 4.91 -1.17
C TRP A 37 4.82 4.05 -2.30
N GLU A 38 5.12 2.78 -2.01
CA GLU A 38 5.76 1.85 -2.94
C GLU A 38 4.89 0.61 -3.14
N PRO A 39 4.12 0.54 -4.24
CA PRO A 39 3.32 -0.64 -4.54
C PRO A 39 4.22 -1.83 -4.86
N VAL A 40 3.90 -2.98 -4.29
CA VAL A 40 4.58 -4.25 -4.52
C VAL A 40 3.54 -5.37 -4.65
N LEU A 41 3.98 -6.55 -5.03
CA LEU A 41 3.15 -7.76 -5.03
C LEU A 41 3.76 -8.78 -4.06
N ALA A 42 2.97 -9.25 -3.11
CA ALA A 42 3.38 -10.27 -2.15
C ALA A 42 3.92 -11.52 -2.86
N ALA A 43 3.24 -11.94 -3.91
CA ALA A 43 3.67 -13.08 -4.75
C ALA A 43 5.05 -12.86 -5.39
N ASP A 44 5.31 -11.66 -5.92
CA ASP A 44 6.61 -11.33 -6.54
C ASP A 44 7.72 -11.19 -5.48
N LEU A 45 7.36 -10.89 -4.22
CA LEU A 45 8.30 -10.93 -3.09
C LEU A 45 8.59 -12.35 -2.60
N GLY A 46 7.82 -13.34 -3.03
CA GLY A 46 7.90 -14.70 -2.54
C GLY A 46 7.27 -14.86 -1.14
N LEU A 47 6.40 -13.92 -0.74
CA LEU A 47 5.70 -13.98 0.53
C LEU A 47 4.53 -14.94 0.42
N ASN A 48 4.47 -15.88 1.35
CA ASN A 48 3.33 -16.77 1.50
C ASN A 48 2.44 -16.21 2.62
N GLU A 49 1.52 -15.33 2.26
CA GLU A 49 0.58 -14.76 3.23
C GLU A 49 -0.46 -15.81 3.62
N PRO A 50 -0.65 -16.08 4.91
CA PRO A 50 -1.70 -16.98 5.37
C PRO A 50 -3.08 -16.41 5.08
N GLU A 51 -4.11 -17.27 5.05
CA GLU A 51 -5.50 -16.78 5.01
C GLU A 51 -5.73 -15.81 6.18
N PRO A 52 -6.22 -14.59 5.92
CA PRO A 52 -6.37 -13.59 6.96
C PRO A 52 -7.46 -13.98 7.96
N ASP A 53 -7.24 -13.67 9.22
CA ASP A 53 -8.29 -13.70 10.24
C ASP A 53 -9.26 -12.56 9.98
N ARG A 54 -10.33 -12.87 9.25
CA ARG A 54 -11.33 -11.87 8.80
C ARG A 54 -11.99 -11.16 9.97
N GLU A 55 -12.36 -11.90 11.02
CA GLU A 55 -13.00 -11.31 12.19
C GLU A 55 -12.07 -10.36 12.95
N ALA A 56 -10.79 -10.70 13.06
CA ALA A 56 -9.82 -9.82 13.68
C ALA A 56 -9.62 -8.53 12.90
N ILE A 57 -9.55 -8.61 11.56
CA ILE A 57 -9.40 -7.43 10.69
C ILE A 57 -10.66 -6.56 10.71
N GLU A 58 -11.85 -7.15 10.70
CA GLU A 58 -13.12 -6.43 10.80
C GLU A 58 -13.26 -5.70 12.15
N ARG A 59 -12.89 -6.36 13.26
CA ARG A 59 -12.82 -5.71 14.58
C ARG A 59 -11.85 -4.53 14.57
N LEU A 60 -10.65 -4.72 14.05
CA LEU A 60 -9.63 -3.68 13.97
C LEU A 60 -10.11 -2.48 13.14
N ALA A 61 -10.79 -2.72 12.02
CA ALA A 61 -11.36 -1.66 11.20
C ALA A 61 -12.49 -0.91 11.94
N ALA A 62 -13.34 -1.63 12.67
CA ALA A 62 -14.42 -1.04 13.48
C ALA A 62 -13.86 -0.17 14.62
N GLU A 63 -12.83 -0.64 15.34
CA GLU A 63 -12.13 0.12 16.38
C GLU A 63 -11.53 1.43 15.85
N ARG A 64 -11.17 1.44 14.57
CA ARG A 64 -10.61 2.61 13.86
C ARG A 64 -11.66 3.48 13.16
N ASN A 65 -12.94 3.22 13.38
CA ASN A 65 -14.08 3.91 12.76
C ASN A 65 -14.03 3.88 11.22
N MET A 66 -13.47 2.84 10.64
CA MET A 66 -13.49 2.61 9.20
C MET A 66 -14.85 2.10 8.76
N GLN A 67 -15.14 2.21 7.46
CA GLN A 67 -16.32 1.56 6.90
C GLN A 67 -16.24 0.03 7.09
N PRO A 68 -17.36 -0.67 7.32
CA PRO A 68 -17.38 -2.12 7.43
C PRO A 68 -16.72 -2.77 6.20
N LEU A 69 -15.82 -3.74 6.45
CA LEU A 69 -15.16 -4.44 5.37
C LEU A 69 -16.14 -5.30 4.58
N ARG A 70 -15.94 -5.31 3.27
CA ARG A 70 -16.60 -6.21 2.33
C ARG A 70 -15.52 -6.99 1.59
N TRP A 71 -15.53 -8.31 1.76
CA TRP A 71 -14.51 -9.17 1.18
C TRP A 71 -14.74 -9.34 -0.32
N PRO A 72 -13.74 -9.03 -1.16
CA PRO A 72 -13.89 -9.19 -2.60
C PRO A 72 -14.02 -10.66 -3.01
N ARG A 73 -14.58 -10.87 -4.18
CA ARG A 73 -14.67 -12.20 -4.81
C ARG A 73 -14.23 -12.08 -6.26
N PRO A 74 -13.29 -12.96 -6.73
CA PRO A 74 -12.68 -14.10 -6.03
C PRO A 74 -11.74 -13.69 -4.88
N TRP A 75 -11.35 -14.67 -4.05
CA TRP A 75 -10.37 -14.49 -3.00
C TRP A 75 -9.21 -15.50 -3.18
N PRO A 76 -7.94 -15.12 -3.03
CA PRO A 76 -7.45 -13.74 -2.90
C PRO A 76 -7.66 -12.94 -4.19
N PRO A 77 -7.79 -11.60 -4.13
CA PRO A 77 -7.94 -10.78 -5.34
C PRO A 77 -6.64 -10.74 -6.15
N ASP A 78 -6.75 -10.73 -7.48
CA ASP A 78 -5.59 -10.48 -8.34
C ASP A 78 -5.24 -8.99 -8.35
N ALA A 79 -4.13 -8.63 -7.70
CA ALA A 79 -3.69 -7.25 -7.56
C ALA A 79 -2.72 -6.77 -8.66
N ARG A 80 -2.36 -7.61 -9.65
CA ARG A 80 -1.30 -7.28 -10.62
C ARG A 80 -1.62 -6.04 -11.46
N THR A 81 -2.80 -5.97 -12.04
CA THR A 81 -3.23 -4.81 -12.86
C THR A 81 -3.29 -3.54 -12.01
N ALA A 82 -3.82 -3.64 -10.79
CA ALA A 82 -3.88 -2.53 -9.85
C ALA A 82 -2.49 -2.06 -9.40
N ALA A 83 -1.54 -2.97 -9.16
CA ALA A 83 -0.16 -2.63 -8.82
C ALA A 83 0.57 -1.91 -9.96
N LEU A 84 0.37 -2.32 -11.22
CA LEU A 84 0.87 -1.60 -12.39
C LEU A 84 0.26 -0.20 -12.47
N ALA A 85 -1.06 -0.07 -12.26
CA ALA A 85 -1.74 1.21 -12.26
C ALA A 85 -1.25 2.11 -11.10
N ALA A 86 -1.00 1.56 -9.91
CA ALA A 86 -0.41 2.29 -8.78
C ALA A 86 1.02 2.76 -9.07
N THR A 87 1.82 1.93 -9.75
CA THR A 87 3.17 2.31 -10.21
C THR A 87 3.09 3.45 -11.24
N TYR A 88 2.16 3.38 -12.19
CA TYR A 88 1.90 4.50 -13.10
C TYR A 88 1.44 5.75 -12.35
N ALA A 89 0.50 5.61 -11.41
CA ALA A 89 0.04 6.71 -10.57
C ALA A 89 1.19 7.36 -9.79
N LYS A 90 2.15 6.57 -9.32
CA LYS A 90 3.37 7.07 -8.67
C LYS A 90 4.19 7.95 -9.62
N HIS A 91 4.38 7.55 -10.88
CA HIS A 91 5.12 8.33 -11.87
C HIS A 91 4.51 9.72 -12.14
N ILE A 92 3.20 9.86 -11.94
CA ILE A 92 2.47 11.13 -12.14
C ILE A 92 2.08 11.82 -10.83
N GLY A 93 2.64 11.40 -9.69
CA GLY A 93 2.39 12.02 -8.38
C GLY A 93 1.00 11.75 -7.79
N ARG A 94 0.34 10.65 -8.17
CA ARG A 94 -1.01 10.26 -7.72
C ARG A 94 -1.04 8.97 -6.90
N ALA A 95 0.12 8.44 -6.47
CA ALA A 95 0.22 7.15 -5.79
C ALA A 95 -0.73 7.01 -4.59
N VAL A 96 -0.71 7.96 -3.67
CA VAL A 96 -1.52 7.92 -2.44
C VAL A 96 -3.01 7.91 -2.75
N ALA A 97 -3.47 8.87 -3.56
CA ALA A 97 -4.89 9.02 -3.89
C ALA A 97 -5.42 7.77 -4.62
N PHE A 98 -4.67 7.29 -5.62
CA PHE A 98 -5.06 6.10 -6.38
C PHE A 98 -5.10 4.84 -5.51
N SER A 99 -4.07 4.62 -4.69
CA SER A 99 -3.99 3.40 -3.87
C SER A 99 -5.08 3.37 -2.80
N LEU A 100 -5.37 4.49 -2.14
CA LEU A 100 -6.51 4.59 -1.21
C LEU A 100 -7.84 4.35 -1.93
N ALA A 101 -8.03 4.89 -3.14
CA ALA A 101 -9.24 4.63 -3.92
C ALA A 101 -9.37 3.14 -4.28
N CYS A 102 -8.27 2.48 -4.72
CA CYS A 102 -8.27 1.04 -4.98
C CYS A 102 -8.61 0.22 -3.75
N PHE A 103 -7.97 0.48 -2.61
CA PHE A 103 -8.27 -0.19 -1.35
C PHE A 103 -9.74 -0.07 -0.97
N ARG A 104 -10.32 1.12 -1.10
CA ARG A 104 -11.74 1.36 -0.78
C ARG A 104 -12.67 0.64 -1.75
N GLN A 105 -12.37 0.60 -3.05
CA GLN A 105 -13.14 -0.20 -4.01
C GLN A 105 -13.11 -1.68 -3.63
N THR A 106 -11.95 -2.18 -3.24
CA THR A 106 -11.74 -3.59 -2.91
C THR A 106 -12.39 -3.95 -1.57
N PHE A 107 -12.03 -3.26 -0.48
CA PHE A 107 -12.36 -3.67 0.89
C PHE A 107 -13.55 -2.93 1.52
N ALA A 108 -13.92 -1.75 1.07
CA ALA A 108 -15.17 -1.11 1.47
C ALA A 108 -16.29 -1.37 0.45
N GLY A 109 -15.96 -1.49 -0.83
CA GLY A 109 -16.89 -1.80 -1.91
C GLY A 109 -17.11 -3.29 -2.15
N GLY A 110 -16.18 -4.16 -1.76
CA GLY A 110 -16.21 -5.60 -2.03
C GLY A 110 -16.02 -5.95 -3.51
N ARG A 111 -15.38 -5.06 -4.28
CA ARG A 111 -15.19 -5.23 -5.71
C ARG A 111 -13.99 -6.14 -6.01
N ASP A 112 -14.11 -6.89 -7.10
CA ASP A 112 -12.99 -7.67 -7.64
C ASP A 112 -11.88 -6.72 -8.16
N LEU A 113 -10.69 -6.82 -7.58
CA LEU A 113 -9.53 -6.03 -7.98
C LEU A 113 -8.91 -6.52 -9.29
N GLY A 114 -9.15 -7.77 -9.65
CA GLY A 114 -8.76 -8.35 -10.94
C GLY A 114 -9.61 -7.83 -12.11
N ASP A 115 -10.78 -7.23 -11.82
CA ASP A 115 -11.59 -6.57 -12.83
C ASP A 115 -11.00 -5.18 -13.17
N GLU A 116 -10.60 -5.00 -14.43
CA GLU A 116 -10.08 -3.73 -14.94
C GLU A 116 -11.02 -2.56 -14.65
N SER A 117 -12.34 -2.78 -14.67
CA SER A 117 -13.32 -1.73 -14.37
C SER A 117 -13.17 -1.18 -12.94
N THR A 118 -12.84 -2.03 -11.96
CA THR A 118 -12.56 -1.61 -10.59
C THR A 118 -11.36 -0.67 -10.52
N VAL A 119 -10.30 -1.00 -11.23
CA VAL A 119 -9.07 -0.18 -11.31
C VAL A 119 -9.38 1.16 -11.97
N LEU A 120 -10.16 1.18 -13.05
CA LEU A 120 -10.53 2.41 -13.75
C LEU A 120 -11.47 3.30 -12.94
N ILE A 121 -12.37 2.73 -12.14
CA ILE A 121 -13.22 3.49 -11.21
C ILE A 121 -12.33 4.19 -10.15
N ALA A 122 -11.36 3.48 -9.58
CA ALA A 122 -10.41 4.07 -8.64
C ALA A 122 -9.59 5.20 -9.29
N ALA A 123 -9.15 5.00 -10.54
CA ALA A 123 -8.41 6.00 -11.30
C ALA A 123 -9.24 7.26 -11.55
N ALA A 124 -10.50 7.09 -11.97
CA ALA A 124 -11.42 8.21 -12.21
C ALA A 124 -11.69 9.02 -10.94
N ALA A 125 -11.78 8.38 -9.78
CA ALA A 125 -11.93 9.05 -8.49
C ALA A 125 -10.72 9.93 -8.10
N CYS A 126 -9.56 9.72 -8.75
CA CYS A 126 -8.32 10.47 -8.56
C CYS A 126 -7.97 11.38 -9.73
N GLU A 127 -8.95 11.71 -10.59
CA GLU A 127 -8.77 12.54 -11.79
C GLU A 127 -7.72 11.96 -12.78
N MET A 128 -7.55 10.65 -12.78
CA MET A 128 -6.73 9.96 -13.76
C MET A 128 -7.62 9.48 -14.92
N HIS A 129 -7.30 9.94 -16.13
CA HIS A 129 -8.12 9.57 -17.29
C HIS A 129 -7.98 8.08 -17.60
N PRO A 130 -9.08 7.30 -17.76
CA PRO A 130 -9.03 5.85 -17.98
C PRO A 130 -8.10 5.42 -19.11
N SER A 131 -8.15 6.12 -20.26
CA SER A 131 -7.28 5.77 -21.39
C SER A 131 -5.79 6.03 -21.13
N ALA A 132 -5.44 6.99 -20.26
CA ALA A 132 -4.07 7.22 -19.85
C ALA A 132 -3.59 6.10 -18.90
N VAL A 133 -4.45 5.63 -18.01
CA VAL A 133 -4.16 4.50 -17.13
C VAL A 133 -3.95 3.22 -17.95
N LEU A 134 -4.85 2.90 -18.89
CA LEU A 134 -4.72 1.73 -19.76
C LEU A 134 -3.43 1.76 -20.59
N LYS A 135 -3.05 2.91 -21.11
CA LYS A 135 -1.74 3.08 -21.77
C LYS A 135 -0.59 2.92 -20.78
N GLY A 136 -0.73 3.51 -19.60
CA GLY A 136 0.28 3.50 -18.54
C GLY A 136 0.64 2.08 -18.08
N ILE A 137 -0.35 1.25 -17.80
CA ILE A 137 -0.12 -0.15 -17.37
C ILE A 137 0.58 -1.01 -18.44
N GLY A 138 0.45 -0.64 -19.72
CA GLY A 138 1.12 -1.29 -20.83
C GLY A 138 2.57 -0.82 -21.06
N LEU A 139 3.05 0.19 -20.34
CA LEU A 139 4.39 0.72 -20.52
C LEU A 139 5.44 -0.21 -19.88
N ARG A 140 6.50 -0.52 -20.63
CA ARG A 140 7.64 -1.28 -20.11
C ARG A 140 8.29 -0.60 -18.89
N SER A 141 8.34 0.73 -18.85
CA SER A 141 8.88 1.48 -17.72
C SER A 141 8.06 1.28 -16.43
N VAL A 142 6.73 1.10 -16.54
CA VAL A 142 5.86 0.82 -15.41
C VAL A 142 6.08 -0.61 -14.90
N ALA A 143 6.14 -1.59 -15.80
CA ALA A 143 6.44 -2.96 -15.41
C ALA A 143 7.83 -3.07 -14.72
N THR A 144 8.86 -2.46 -15.31
CA THR A 144 10.19 -2.39 -14.71
C THR A 144 10.18 -1.64 -13.37
N GLY A 145 9.39 -0.58 -13.24
CA GLY A 145 9.22 0.15 -11.98
C GLY A 145 8.67 -0.72 -10.85
N LEU A 146 7.66 -1.53 -11.14
CA LEU A 146 7.09 -2.49 -10.19
C LEU A 146 8.10 -3.58 -9.80
N GLU A 147 8.81 -4.15 -10.78
CA GLU A 147 9.88 -5.13 -10.54
C GLU A 147 10.98 -4.56 -9.64
N GLN A 148 11.41 -3.32 -9.89
CA GLN A 148 12.39 -2.62 -9.08
C GLN A 148 11.88 -2.32 -7.66
N ALA A 149 10.60 -1.99 -7.50
CA ALA A 149 9.97 -1.81 -6.19
C ALA A 149 10.02 -3.10 -5.37
N CYS A 150 9.65 -4.24 -5.99
CA CYS A 150 9.78 -5.56 -5.36
C CYS A 150 11.25 -5.91 -5.04
N ALA A 151 12.19 -5.57 -5.91
CA ALA A 151 13.62 -5.79 -5.65
C ALA A 151 14.11 -4.94 -4.47
N ARG A 152 13.69 -3.67 -4.36
CA ARG A 152 14.02 -2.80 -3.21
C ARG A 152 13.44 -3.34 -1.91
N ALA A 153 12.18 -3.76 -1.91
CA ALA A 153 11.54 -4.36 -0.75
C ALA A 153 12.29 -5.61 -0.24
N ARG A 154 12.70 -6.50 -1.15
CA ARG A 154 13.53 -7.67 -0.81
C ARG A 154 14.87 -7.25 -0.21
N ALA A 155 15.56 -6.29 -0.84
CA ALA A 155 16.85 -5.78 -0.36
C ALA A 155 16.74 -5.11 1.02
N ALA A 156 15.60 -4.48 1.31
CA ALA A 156 15.29 -3.91 2.61
C ALA A 156 14.91 -4.95 3.69
N GLY A 157 14.82 -6.24 3.32
CA GLY A 157 14.46 -7.31 4.26
C GLY A 157 12.97 -7.38 4.58
N VAL A 158 12.09 -6.93 3.67
CA VAL A 158 10.64 -7.08 3.85
C VAL A 158 10.27 -8.57 3.80
N THR A 159 9.69 -9.07 4.88
CA THR A 159 9.25 -10.47 5.06
C THR A 159 7.75 -10.63 5.25
N SER A 160 7.04 -9.52 5.39
CA SER A 160 5.56 -9.46 5.47
C SER A 160 5.07 -8.10 4.97
N LEU A 161 3.79 -8.03 4.61
CA LEU A 161 3.12 -6.77 4.21
C LEU A 161 1.91 -6.52 5.13
N PRO A 162 1.65 -5.24 5.48
CA PRO A 162 2.39 -4.03 5.13
C PRO A 162 3.78 -3.95 5.76
N ALA A 163 4.69 -3.16 5.15
CA ALA A 163 5.99 -2.88 5.75
C ALA A 163 6.35 -1.40 5.61
N ILE A 164 6.93 -0.83 6.66
CA ILE A 164 7.42 0.55 6.69
C ILE A 164 8.94 0.50 6.88
N GLN A 165 9.68 0.95 5.88
CA GLN A 165 11.14 1.05 5.96
C GLN A 165 11.55 2.44 6.44
N ILE A 166 12.47 2.50 7.40
CA ILE A 166 13.12 3.74 7.88
C ILE A 166 14.61 3.46 7.96
N GLY A 167 15.36 4.05 7.04
CA GLY A 167 16.79 3.74 6.90
C GLY A 167 17.01 2.26 6.52
N ASP A 168 17.74 1.56 7.36
CA ASP A 168 18.06 0.12 7.22
C ASP A 168 17.11 -0.82 7.96
N ARG A 169 16.07 -0.29 8.63
CA ARG A 169 15.12 -1.05 9.43
C ARG A 169 13.75 -1.09 8.78
N THR A 170 13.06 -2.24 8.92
CA THR A 170 11.66 -2.42 8.49
C THR A 170 10.77 -2.72 9.70
N PHE A 171 9.53 -2.21 9.64
CA PHE A 171 8.52 -2.34 10.68
C PHE A 171 7.21 -2.80 10.06
N ALA A 172 6.55 -3.79 10.67
CA ALA A 172 5.21 -4.20 10.28
C ALA A 172 4.12 -3.35 10.97
N GLU A 173 4.45 -2.78 12.14
CA GLU A 173 3.52 -2.04 12.97
C GLU A 173 3.77 -0.54 12.87
N LEU A 174 2.69 0.23 12.66
CA LEU A 174 2.73 1.68 12.48
C LEU A 174 3.28 2.40 13.71
N GLU A 175 2.88 1.95 14.90
CA GLU A 175 3.29 2.52 16.18
C GLU A 175 4.80 2.38 16.42
N GLN A 176 5.38 1.24 16.02
CA GLN A 176 6.84 1.02 16.11
C GLN A 176 7.60 1.91 15.11
N ALA A 177 7.08 2.05 13.90
CA ALA A 177 7.66 2.94 12.89
C ALA A 177 7.59 4.41 13.34
N ALA A 178 6.45 4.84 13.89
CA ALA A 178 6.29 6.21 14.41
C ALA A 178 7.26 6.50 15.56
N ALA A 179 7.41 5.56 16.49
CA ALA A 179 8.38 5.68 17.59
C ALA A 179 9.84 5.75 17.11
N ALA A 180 10.16 5.08 16.01
CA ALA A 180 11.50 5.11 15.41
C ALA A 180 11.82 6.47 14.77
N LEU A 181 10.80 7.20 14.30
CA LEU A 181 10.93 8.54 13.72
C LEU A 181 10.94 9.65 14.77
N ASP A 182 10.33 9.42 15.95
CA ASP A 182 10.32 10.36 17.07
C ASP A 182 10.96 9.75 18.33
N PRO A 183 12.30 9.63 18.38
CA PRO A 183 12.99 9.07 19.54
C PRO A 183 12.87 9.94 20.80
N THR A 184 12.35 11.17 20.69
CA THR A 184 12.16 12.07 21.84
C THR A 184 10.81 11.85 22.54
N GLY A 185 9.79 11.34 21.86
CA GLY A 185 8.48 10.99 22.41
C GLY A 185 8.50 9.79 23.37
N ALA A 186 9.47 8.89 23.23
CA ALA A 186 9.64 7.69 24.08
C ALA A 186 10.17 7.98 25.51
N ARG A 187 10.38 9.25 25.89
CA ARG A 187 10.85 9.67 27.23
C ARG A 187 9.82 10.41 28.08
N ARG A 188 8.51 10.25 27.75
CA ARG A 188 7.47 10.83 28.59
C ARG A 188 6.58 9.74 29.19
#